data_ff5234e5b7b3c52944d989c49ff15ea4
#
_entry.id   ff5234e5b7b3c52944d989c49ff15ea4
#
_cell.length_a   1.000
_cell.length_b   1.000
_cell.length_c   1.000
_cell.angle_alpha   90.00
_cell.angle_beta   90.00
_cell.angle_gamma   90.00
#
_symmetry.space_group_name_H-M   'P 1'
#
loop_
_entity.id
_entity.type
_entity.pdbx_description
1 polymer ?
#
loop_
_entity_poly.entity_id
_entity_poly.type
_entity_poly.pdbx_seq_one_letter_code
_entity_poly.pdbx_strand_id
1 'polypeptide(L)'
;NFDCVYCHNEGLGDTRGPAAPQDHEMDADSVVRFLEVAAEFDVDSVKFTGGEPMLRQDLAEIVRRTPESMEVSMTTNGTFLPGRAADLVDAGLDRVNVSQDALDPEAFAAVTQSGAYEQVLEGVEAALDAGLAPVKLNMVVFEHTKGYVEEMVDHVAASDGLRLQLIEYMPELTGHPEWNVDIDRVHDWLAEIADRVEHREMHDRRRYWIGGDGTDPAADDAGGMVEIVDPVENESFCANCGRVRVTHDGKLKGCLNRTDDLRSMGEMTRPEIRETFRETVAKRVPYYGEYLVETDDGWELNDDYVASPTAE
;
A
#
# COMPACT_ATOMS: atom_id res chain seq x y z
N ASN A 1 -13.14 7.69 -5.82
CA ASN A 1 -14.04 8.81 -5.52
C ASN A 1 -13.33 10.09 -5.08
N PHE A 2 -12.04 10.02 -4.75
CA PHE A 2 -11.15 11.17 -4.60
C PHE A 2 -10.35 11.35 -5.89
N ASP A 3 -9.83 12.56 -6.12
CA ASP A 3 -8.97 12.92 -7.26
C ASP A 3 -7.64 13.50 -6.74
N CYS A 4 -6.94 12.72 -5.90
CA CYS A 4 -5.71 13.18 -5.24
C CYS A 4 -4.67 13.60 -6.28
N VAL A 5 -4.05 14.76 -6.05
CA VAL A 5 -3.12 15.38 -6.99
C VAL A 5 -1.89 14.52 -7.31
N TYR A 6 -1.51 13.62 -6.40
CA TYR A 6 -0.39 12.70 -6.55
C TYR A 6 -0.78 11.30 -7.08
N CYS A 7 -2.09 11.05 -7.32
CA CYS A 7 -2.54 9.70 -7.66
C CYS A 7 -2.05 9.31 -9.07
N HIS A 8 -1.23 8.28 -9.15
CA HIS A 8 -0.70 7.74 -10.41
C HIS A 8 -1.43 6.46 -10.84
N ASN A 9 -2.49 6.07 -10.13
CA ASN A 9 -3.31 4.90 -10.43
C ASN A 9 -2.48 3.62 -10.69
N GLU A 10 -1.43 3.41 -9.90
CA GLU A 10 -0.51 2.27 -9.99
C GLU A 10 0.07 2.05 -11.41
N GLY A 11 0.29 3.13 -12.16
CA GLY A 11 0.85 3.07 -13.52
C GLY A 11 -0.13 2.54 -14.58
N LEU A 12 -1.42 2.41 -14.28
CA LEU A 12 -2.43 1.92 -15.23
C LEU A 12 -3.02 3.01 -16.14
N GLY A 13 -2.38 4.19 -16.15
CA GLY A 13 -2.78 5.32 -16.98
C GLY A 13 -3.73 6.29 -16.26
N ASP A 14 -4.12 7.35 -16.96
CA ASP A 14 -4.99 8.39 -16.45
C ASP A 14 -6.42 7.86 -16.27
N THR A 15 -6.76 7.51 -15.03
CA THR A 15 -8.13 7.16 -14.63
C THR A 15 -8.78 8.24 -13.78
N ARG A 16 -8.22 9.46 -13.81
CA ARG A 16 -8.82 10.62 -13.20
C ARG A 16 -10.15 10.90 -13.87
N GLY A 17 -11.20 10.45 -13.24
CA GLY A 17 -12.57 10.60 -13.69
C GLY A 17 -13.51 9.83 -12.77
N PRO A 18 -14.84 10.09 -12.84
CA PRO A 18 -15.80 9.27 -12.13
C PRO A 18 -15.56 7.81 -12.53
N ALA A 19 -15.49 6.95 -11.52
CA ALA A 19 -15.11 5.54 -11.59
C ALA A 19 -15.40 4.92 -12.96
N ALA A 20 -14.37 4.38 -13.60
CA ALA A 20 -14.54 3.61 -14.83
C ALA A 20 -15.69 2.61 -14.64
N PRO A 21 -16.53 2.35 -15.63
CA PRO A 21 -17.65 1.46 -15.49
C PRO A 21 -17.19 0.12 -14.90
N GLN A 22 -17.88 -0.37 -13.89
CA GLN A 22 -17.67 -1.65 -13.21
C GLN A 22 -17.72 -2.86 -14.18
N ASP A 23 -18.09 -2.65 -15.42
CA ASP A 23 -18.23 -3.68 -16.46
C ASP A 23 -16.92 -4.40 -16.85
N HIS A 24 -15.78 -3.94 -16.34
CA HIS A 24 -14.47 -4.56 -16.61
C HIS A 24 -13.74 -5.05 -15.34
N GLU A 25 -14.36 -4.94 -14.17
CA GLU A 25 -13.77 -5.48 -12.95
C GLU A 25 -13.94 -7.00 -12.87
N MET A 26 -12.94 -7.67 -12.26
CA MET A 26 -13.06 -9.09 -11.94
C MET A 26 -14.29 -9.32 -11.05
N ASP A 27 -15.07 -10.37 -11.35
CA ASP A 27 -16.12 -10.82 -10.44
C ASP A 27 -15.53 -11.46 -9.16
N ALA A 28 -16.36 -11.60 -8.12
CA ALA A 28 -15.94 -12.16 -6.84
C ALA A 28 -15.37 -13.58 -6.98
N ASP A 29 -15.95 -14.41 -7.86
CA ASP A 29 -15.49 -15.78 -8.08
C ASP A 29 -14.09 -15.84 -8.68
N SER A 30 -13.78 -14.93 -9.60
CA SER A 30 -12.45 -14.82 -10.21
C SER A 30 -11.41 -14.31 -9.21
N VAL A 31 -11.76 -13.33 -8.37
CA VAL A 31 -10.87 -12.84 -7.29
C VAL A 31 -10.56 -13.98 -6.31
N VAL A 32 -11.59 -14.67 -5.82
CA VAL A 32 -11.43 -15.77 -4.85
C VAL A 32 -10.60 -16.91 -5.44
N ARG A 33 -10.88 -17.29 -6.70
CA ARG A 33 -10.11 -18.34 -7.41
C ARG A 33 -8.63 -17.99 -7.50
N PHE A 34 -8.29 -16.72 -7.75
CA PHE A 34 -6.90 -16.27 -7.74
C PHE A 34 -6.28 -16.37 -6.35
N LEU A 35 -6.97 -15.92 -5.31
CA LEU A 35 -6.49 -16.00 -3.92
C LEU A 35 -6.27 -17.45 -3.48
N GLU A 36 -7.18 -18.36 -3.84
CA GLU A 36 -7.00 -19.79 -3.59
C GLU A 36 -5.74 -20.36 -4.26
N VAL A 37 -5.45 -19.94 -5.50
CA VAL A 37 -4.22 -20.35 -6.18
C VAL A 37 -2.99 -19.72 -5.51
N ALA A 38 -3.04 -18.46 -5.13
CA ALA A 38 -1.94 -17.79 -4.44
C ALA A 38 -1.62 -18.47 -3.09
N ALA A 39 -2.63 -18.91 -2.34
CA ALA A 39 -2.46 -19.68 -1.11
C ALA A 39 -1.70 -21.02 -1.33
N GLU A 40 -1.80 -21.64 -2.50
CA GLU A 40 -1.02 -22.84 -2.83
C GLU A 40 0.49 -22.59 -2.97
N PHE A 41 0.89 -21.32 -3.07
CA PHE A 41 2.28 -20.86 -3.12
C PHE A 41 2.72 -20.19 -1.81
N ASP A 42 2.08 -20.51 -0.70
CA ASP A 42 2.38 -19.98 0.63
C ASP A 42 2.27 -18.44 0.72
N VAL A 43 1.44 -17.83 -0.13
CA VAL A 43 1.07 -16.42 0.03
C VAL A 43 0.18 -16.31 1.25
N ASP A 44 0.66 -15.62 2.28
CA ASP A 44 0.08 -15.53 3.61
C ASP A 44 -0.73 -14.26 3.86
N SER A 45 -0.78 -13.35 2.89
CA SER A 45 -1.47 -12.07 3.07
C SER A 45 -2.00 -11.49 1.76
N VAL A 46 -3.14 -10.82 1.85
CA VAL A 46 -3.73 -10.04 0.76
C VAL A 46 -4.04 -8.62 1.22
N LYS A 47 -3.83 -7.66 0.32
CA LYS A 47 -4.24 -6.28 0.53
C LYS A 47 -5.20 -5.84 -0.58
N PHE A 48 -6.43 -5.54 -0.21
CA PHE A 48 -7.37 -4.91 -1.11
C PHE A 48 -7.10 -3.40 -1.19
N THR A 49 -6.95 -2.91 -2.41
CA THR A 49 -6.67 -1.52 -2.75
C THR A 49 -7.30 -1.22 -4.12
N GLY A 50 -6.84 -0.23 -4.81
CA GLY A 50 -7.31 0.16 -6.14
C GLY A 50 -7.54 1.66 -6.19
N GLY A 51 -8.59 2.14 -6.83
CA GLY A 51 -9.10 3.48 -6.60
C GLY A 51 -9.61 3.56 -5.16
N GLU A 52 -10.89 3.19 -4.96
CA GLU A 52 -11.45 3.01 -3.62
C GLU A 52 -12.12 1.63 -3.53
N PRO A 53 -11.57 0.67 -2.77
CA PRO A 53 -12.09 -0.70 -2.72
C PRO A 53 -13.51 -0.77 -2.14
N MET A 54 -13.89 0.18 -1.26
CA MET A 54 -15.20 0.18 -0.64
C MET A 54 -16.33 0.66 -1.57
N LEU A 55 -16.05 1.11 -2.79
CA LEU A 55 -17.08 1.31 -3.83
C LEU A 55 -17.64 -0.04 -4.31
N ARG A 56 -16.87 -1.11 -4.16
CA ARG A 56 -17.25 -2.45 -4.52
C ARG A 56 -18.28 -3.01 -3.52
N GLN A 57 -19.47 -3.39 -4.03
CA GLN A 57 -20.58 -3.81 -3.16
C GLN A 57 -20.38 -5.21 -2.57
N ASP A 58 -19.72 -6.09 -3.31
CA ASP A 58 -19.44 -7.49 -2.93
C ASP A 58 -18.11 -7.65 -2.15
N LEU A 59 -17.46 -6.55 -1.73
CA LEU A 59 -16.17 -6.60 -1.02
C LEU A 59 -16.21 -7.49 0.23
N ALA A 60 -17.26 -7.37 1.06
CA ALA A 60 -17.41 -8.20 2.26
C ALA A 60 -17.58 -9.70 1.92
N GLU A 61 -18.19 -10.03 0.79
CA GLU A 61 -18.27 -11.40 0.30
C GLU A 61 -16.90 -11.93 -0.10
N ILE A 62 -16.11 -11.13 -0.83
CA ILE A 62 -14.75 -11.49 -1.22
C ILE A 62 -13.86 -11.71 0.00
N VAL A 63 -13.91 -10.78 0.98
CA VAL A 63 -13.17 -10.90 2.25
C VAL A 63 -13.53 -12.22 2.95
N ARG A 64 -14.82 -12.53 3.10
CA ARG A 64 -15.29 -13.76 3.76
C ARG A 64 -14.85 -15.03 3.06
N ARG A 65 -14.65 -14.99 1.75
CA ARG A 65 -14.24 -16.13 0.93
C ARG A 65 -12.73 -16.21 0.71
N THR A 66 -11.96 -15.24 1.23
CA THR A 66 -10.49 -15.30 1.21
C THR A 66 -10.02 -16.50 2.04
N PRO A 67 -9.00 -17.26 1.57
CA PRO A 67 -8.46 -18.39 2.33
C PRO A 67 -8.08 -18.02 3.76
N GLU A 68 -8.47 -18.85 4.75
CA GLU A 68 -8.20 -18.62 6.17
C GLU A 68 -6.68 -18.54 6.51
N SER A 69 -5.82 -19.03 5.61
CA SER A 69 -4.37 -18.93 5.75
C SER A 69 -3.80 -17.55 5.43
N MET A 70 -4.64 -16.64 4.91
CA MET A 70 -4.22 -15.29 4.52
C MET A 70 -4.69 -14.24 5.52
N GLU A 71 -3.79 -13.38 5.96
CA GLU A 71 -4.15 -12.13 6.61
C GLU A 71 -4.78 -11.18 5.58
N VAL A 72 -5.95 -10.64 5.88
CA VAL A 72 -6.68 -9.74 5.00
C VAL A 72 -6.52 -8.29 5.45
N SER A 73 -5.98 -7.46 4.57
CA SER A 73 -5.85 -6.03 4.83
C SER A 73 -6.45 -5.19 3.70
N MET A 74 -6.76 -3.93 4.00
CA MET A 74 -7.33 -2.99 3.04
C MET A 74 -6.67 -1.62 3.14
N THR A 75 -6.53 -0.93 2.00
CA THR A 75 -6.22 0.51 1.97
C THR A 75 -7.43 1.25 1.39
N THR A 76 -7.93 2.24 2.10
CA THR A 76 -9.15 3.01 1.75
C THR A 76 -8.95 4.48 2.06
N ASN A 77 -9.74 5.35 1.44
CA ASN A 77 -9.86 6.75 1.88
C ASN A 77 -10.70 6.92 3.16
N GLY A 78 -11.30 5.86 3.69
CA GLY A 78 -12.01 5.86 4.97
C GLY A 78 -13.48 6.30 4.93
N THR A 79 -13.93 6.98 3.89
CA THR A 79 -15.27 7.62 3.87
C THR A 79 -16.46 6.67 4.02
N PHE A 80 -16.29 5.39 3.71
CA PHE A 80 -17.35 4.38 3.81
C PHE A 80 -17.23 3.48 5.04
N LEU A 81 -16.18 3.65 5.86
CA LEU A 81 -15.98 2.83 7.07
C LEU A 81 -17.11 3.00 8.11
N PRO A 82 -17.68 4.21 8.37
CA PRO A 82 -18.72 4.37 9.38
C PRO A 82 -19.92 3.44 9.22
N GLY A 83 -20.24 3.04 8.00
CA GLY A 83 -21.38 2.14 7.73
C GLY A 83 -20.98 0.69 7.46
N ARG A 84 -19.71 0.36 7.40
CA ARG A 84 -19.26 -0.93 6.87
C ARG A 84 -18.10 -1.59 7.63
N ALA A 85 -17.45 -0.89 8.56
CA ALA A 85 -16.29 -1.43 9.28
C ALA A 85 -16.62 -2.73 10.02
N ALA A 86 -17.70 -2.75 10.79
CA ALA A 86 -18.13 -3.93 11.54
C ALA A 86 -18.43 -5.13 10.61
N ASP A 87 -19.13 -4.90 9.49
CA ASP A 87 -19.44 -5.98 8.53
C ASP A 87 -18.19 -6.55 7.88
N LEU A 88 -17.16 -5.72 7.65
CA LEU A 88 -15.88 -6.16 7.09
C LEU A 88 -15.07 -6.95 8.11
N VAL A 89 -15.07 -6.56 9.38
CA VAL A 89 -14.45 -7.33 10.48
C VAL A 89 -15.15 -8.67 10.63
N ASP A 90 -16.48 -8.70 10.66
CA ASP A 90 -17.27 -9.94 10.70
C ASP A 90 -17.02 -10.85 9.47
N ALA A 91 -16.63 -10.25 8.36
CA ALA A 91 -16.24 -10.98 7.15
C ALA A 91 -14.81 -11.52 7.19
N GLY A 92 -13.94 -11.04 8.11
CA GLY A 92 -12.55 -11.48 8.25
C GLY A 92 -11.52 -10.45 7.84
N LEU A 93 -11.86 -9.15 7.80
CA LEU A 93 -10.86 -8.09 7.62
C LEU A 93 -10.03 -7.94 8.90
N ASP A 94 -8.72 -8.14 8.81
CA ASP A 94 -7.79 -8.08 9.96
C ASP A 94 -7.22 -6.69 10.18
N ARG A 95 -6.95 -5.93 9.12
CA ARG A 95 -6.29 -4.61 9.22
C ARG A 95 -6.79 -3.62 8.16
N VAL A 96 -6.75 -2.34 8.53
CA VAL A 96 -7.04 -1.24 7.61
C VAL A 96 -5.95 -0.18 7.62
N ASN A 97 -5.62 0.32 6.43
CA ASN A 97 -4.87 1.55 6.25
C ASN A 97 -5.84 2.62 5.73
N VAL A 98 -5.88 3.78 6.36
CA VAL A 98 -6.67 4.93 5.93
C VAL A 98 -5.75 5.98 5.33
N SER A 99 -6.03 6.41 4.10
CA SER A 99 -5.26 7.47 3.45
C SER A 99 -5.65 8.83 4.04
N GLN A 100 -4.68 9.48 4.70
CA GLN A 100 -4.85 10.79 5.32
C GLN A 100 -3.54 11.57 5.26
N ASP A 101 -3.50 12.59 4.41
CA ASP A 101 -2.28 13.34 4.10
C ASP A 101 -2.09 14.60 4.94
N ALA A 102 -3.09 15.04 5.69
CA ALA A 102 -3.04 16.17 6.60
C ALA A 102 -4.17 16.12 7.63
N LEU A 103 -4.00 16.78 8.78
CA LEU A 103 -5.02 17.00 9.82
C LEU A 103 -5.74 18.34 9.66
N ASP A 104 -5.29 19.19 8.76
CA ASP A 104 -5.94 20.44 8.41
C ASP A 104 -6.92 20.21 7.26
N PRO A 105 -8.23 20.60 7.38
CA PRO A 105 -9.25 20.37 6.36
C PRO A 105 -8.96 21.06 5.01
N GLU A 106 -8.31 22.24 5.01
CA GLU A 106 -8.00 22.97 3.79
C GLU A 106 -6.83 22.29 3.05
N ALA A 107 -5.80 21.87 3.78
CA ALA A 107 -4.69 21.09 3.24
C ALA A 107 -5.16 19.73 2.71
N PHE A 108 -6.01 19.03 3.46
CA PHE A 108 -6.62 17.76 3.02
C PHE A 108 -7.40 17.97 1.70
N ALA A 109 -8.25 19.00 1.63
CA ALA A 109 -9.03 19.28 0.42
C ALA A 109 -8.12 19.67 -0.77
N ALA A 110 -7.03 20.39 -0.54
CA ALA A 110 -6.09 20.75 -1.59
C ALA A 110 -5.38 19.53 -2.20
N VAL A 111 -5.05 18.53 -1.38
CA VAL A 111 -4.36 17.30 -1.80
C VAL A 111 -5.35 16.31 -2.42
N THR A 112 -6.46 16.04 -1.77
CA THR A 112 -7.41 14.99 -2.16
C THR A 112 -8.44 15.43 -3.18
N GLN A 113 -8.55 16.73 -3.44
CA GLN A 113 -9.60 17.36 -4.24
C GLN A 113 -11.02 17.00 -3.73
N SER A 114 -11.15 16.82 -2.41
CA SER A 114 -12.39 16.40 -1.75
C SER A 114 -12.62 17.17 -0.45
N GLY A 115 -13.87 17.50 -0.16
CA GLY A 115 -14.30 18.07 1.12
C GLY A 115 -14.66 17.03 2.19
N ALA A 116 -14.29 15.78 2.03
CA ALA A 116 -14.73 14.68 2.89
C ALA A 116 -13.85 14.47 4.15
N TYR A 117 -13.18 15.50 4.63
CA TYR A 117 -12.27 15.43 5.78
C TYR A 117 -12.92 14.80 7.03
N GLU A 118 -14.09 15.34 7.43
CA GLU A 118 -14.80 14.85 8.62
C GLU A 118 -15.23 13.38 8.47
N GLN A 119 -15.68 12.97 7.26
CA GLN A 119 -16.05 11.58 7.00
C GLN A 119 -14.86 10.62 7.10
N VAL A 120 -13.65 11.09 6.78
CA VAL A 120 -12.42 10.28 6.95
C VAL A 120 -12.12 10.10 8.44
N LEU A 121 -12.23 11.16 9.26
CA LEU A 121 -12.05 11.06 10.71
C LEU A 121 -13.08 10.12 11.34
N GLU A 122 -14.37 10.27 11.01
CA GLU A 122 -15.43 9.34 11.42
C GLU A 122 -15.12 7.90 10.99
N GLY A 123 -14.49 7.73 9.82
CA GLY A 123 -14.04 6.44 9.32
C GLY A 123 -12.93 5.81 10.14
N VAL A 124 -11.96 6.60 10.58
CA VAL A 124 -10.89 6.14 11.48
C VAL A 124 -11.47 5.69 12.83
N GLU A 125 -12.37 6.50 13.42
CA GLU A 125 -13.06 6.16 14.66
C GLU A 125 -13.87 4.86 14.51
N ALA A 126 -14.64 4.74 13.44
CA ALA A 126 -15.44 3.54 13.17
C ALA A 126 -14.58 2.27 12.99
N ALA A 127 -13.38 2.40 12.43
CA ALA A 127 -12.43 1.29 12.31
C ALA A 127 -11.89 0.86 13.67
N LEU A 128 -11.52 1.83 14.53
CA LEU A 128 -11.09 1.55 15.90
C LEU A 128 -12.19 0.89 16.73
N ASP A 129 -13.41 1.42 16.68
CA ASP A 129 -14.59 0.89 17.36
C ASP A 129 -14.94 -0.53 16.89
N ALA A 130 -14.70 -0.85 15.63
CA ALA A 130 -14.88 -2.18 15.08
C ALA A 130 -13.79 -3.18 15.47
N GLY A 131 -12.72 -2.74 16.16
CA GLY A 131 -11.63 -3.59 16.61
C GLY A 131 -10.47 -3.76 15.64
N LEU A 132 -10.36 -2.89 14.60
CA LEU A 132 -9.24 -2.91 13.63
C LEU A 132 -7.98 -2.20 14.15
N ALA A 133 -7.84 -2.03 15.48
CA ALA A 133 -6.64 -1.46 16.07
C ALA A 133 -5.43 -2.41 15.89
N PRO A 134 -4.24 -1.89 15.50
CA PRO A 134 -3.99 -0.49 15.16
C PRO A 134 -4.45 -0.14 13.74
N VAL A 135 -5.17 0.97 13.61
CA VAL A 135 -5.45 1.61 12.31
C VAL A 135 -4.21 2.34 11.84
N LYS A 136 -3.82 2.11 10.60
CA LYS A 136 -2.65 2.76 10.03
C LYS A 136 -3.06 3.94 9.15
N LEU A 137 -2.62 5.14 9.47
CA LEU A 137 -2.75 6.30 8.61
C LEU A 137 -1.62 6.28 7.55
N ASN A 138 -1.99 6.40 6.28
CA ASN A 138 -1.04 6.53 5.18
C ASN A 138 -0.96 7.99 4.76
N MET A 139 0.24 8.55 4.71
CA MET A 139 0.52 9.91 4.27
C MET A 139 1.61 9.88 3.19
N VAL A 140 1.33 10.44 2.03
CA VAL A 140 2.35 10.64 0.98
C VAL A 140 3.13 11.91 1.30
N VAL A 141 4.47 11.80 1.37
CA VAL A 141 5.36 12.92 1.70
C VAL A 141 5.88 13.55 0.41
N PHE A 142 5.40 14.75 0.13
CA PHE A 142 5.79 15.56 -1.04
C PHE A 142 5.64 17.05 -0.74
N GLU A 143 5.93 17.92 -1.71
CA GLU A 143 5.98 19.37 -1.50
C GLU A 143 4.75 19.94 -0.78
N HIS A 144 3.55 19.43 -1.07
CA HIS A 144 2.30 19.95 -0.49
C HIS A 144 1.95 19.35 0.88
N THR A 145 2.60 18.25 1.29
CA THR A 145 2.31 17.56 2.57
C THR A 145 3.47 17.61 3.56
N LYS A 146 4.70 17.86 3.12
CA LYS A 146 5.90 17.84 3.97
C LYS A 146 5.78 18.69 5.24
N GLY A 147 5.06 19.81 5.18
CA GLY A 147 4.85 20.71 6.32
C GLY A 147 3.92 20.17 7.40
N TYR A 148 3.20 19.07 7.14
CA TYR A 148 2.26 18.45 8.07
C TYR A 148 2.80 17.15 8.69
N VAL A 149 4.01 16.72 8.33
CA VAL A 149 4.61 15.46 8.83
C VAL A 149 4.74 15.48 10.35
N GLU A 150 5.25 16.56 10.93
CA GLU A 150 5.43 16.70 12.40
C GLU A 150 4.07 16.59 13.13
N GLU A 151 3.05 17.30 12.65
CA GLU A 151 1.70 17.27 13.22
C GLU A 151 1.07 15.86 13.15
N MET A 152 1.26 15.14 12.04
CA MET A 152 0.79 13.76 11.88
C MET A 152 1.52 12.80 12.83
N VAL A 153 2.82 12.98 13.03
CA VAL A 153 3.62 12.20 13.97
C VAL A 153 3.16 12.44 15.41
N ASP A 154 2.98 13.71 15.81
CA ASP A 154 2.49 14.09 17.13
C ASP A 154 1.08 13.53 17.40
N HIS A 155 0.22 13.60 16.39
CA HIS A 155 -1.14 13.05 16.47
C HIS A 155 -1.14 11.54 16.76
N VAL A 156 -0.34 10.77 16.03
CA VAL A 156 -0.22 9.31 16.21
C VAL A 156 0.47 8.96 17.53
N ALA A 157 1.48 9.74 17.93
CA ALA A 157 2.17 9.54 19.21
C ALA A 157 1.25 9.78 20.42
N ALA A 158 0.25 10.67 20.28
CA ALA A 158 -0.73 10.99 21.32
C ALA A 158 -2.00 10.09 21.27
N SER A 159 -2.13 9.20 20.28
CA SER A 159 -3.37 8.47 20.02
C SER A 159 -3.18 6.96 20.18
N ASP A 160 -3.95 6.34 21.07
CA ASP A 160 -3.99 4.90 21.22
C ASP A 160 -4.61 4.24 19.96
N GLY A 161 -4.00 3.18 19.49
CA GLY A 161 -4.52 2.38 18.38
C GLY A 161 -4.27 2.96 16.98
N LEU A 162 -3.49 4.06 16.85
CA LEU A 162 -3.07 4.60 15.57
C LEU A 162 -1.59 4.29 15.29
N ARG A 163 -1.26 4.19 14.01
CA ARG A 163 0.10 4.12 13.48
C ARG A 163 0.21 4.98 12.23
N LEU A 164 1.40 5.49 11.93
CA LEU A 164 1.65 6.31 10.75
C LEU A 164 2.54 5.56 9.76
N GLN A 165 2.16 5.59 8.50
CA GLN A 165 3.01 5.18 7.39
C GLN A 165 3.24 6.37 6.47
N LEU A 166 4.45 6.90 6.51
CA LEU A 166 4.92 7.90 5.57
C LEU A 166 5.34 7.19 4.28
N ILE A 167 4.86 7.67 3.15
CA ILE A 167 5.14 7.07 1.84
C ILE A 167 5.88 8.11 1.01
N GLU A 168 7.05 7.73 0.53
CA GLU A 168 7.82 8.55 -0.38
C GLU A 168 7.05 8.79 -1.68
N TYR A 169 7.05 10.04 -2.13
CA TYR A 169 6.47 10.42 -3.40
C TYR A 169 7.28 9.87 -4.57
N MET A 170 6.62 9.39 -5.60
CA MET A 170 7.23 8.79 -6.79
C MET A 170 7.14 9.76 -7.98
N PRO A 171 8.15 10.62 -8.20
CA PRO A 171 8.08 11.68 -9.19
C PRO A 171 7.92 11.19 -10.63
N GLU A 172 8.50 10.05 -10.98
CA GLU A 172 8.45 9.48 -12.32
C GLU A 172 7.04 9.05 -12.72
N LEU A 173 6.19 8.70 -11.75
CA LEU A 173 4.85 8.18 -12.01
C LEU A 173 3.79 9.28 -12.06
N THR A 174 4.08 10.45 -11.51
CA THR A 174 3.10 11.53 -11.34
C THR A 174 3.27 12.66 -12.33
N GLY A 175 4.43 12.77 -12.99
CA GLY A 175 4.75 13.82 -13.94
C GLY A 175 5.08 15.17 -13.31
N HIS A 176 5.29 15.23 -11.98
CA HIS A 176 5.63 16.42 -11.21
C HIS A 176 6.92 16.22 -10.41
N PRO A 177 8.09 16.13 -11.06
CA PRO A 177 9.36 15.91 -10.38
C PRO A 177 9.71 17.03 -9.39
N GLU A 178 9.20 18.24 -9.59
CA GLU A 178 9.39 19.38 -8.70
C GLU A 178 8.69 19.24 -7.34
N TRP A 179 7.79 18.26 -7.18
CA TRP A 179 7.13 17.99 -5.91
C TRP A 179 7.92 17.00 -5.03
N ASN A 180 9.02 16.48 -5.54
CA ASN A 180 9.84 15.55 -4.77
C ASN A 180 10.45 16.21 -3.53
N VAL A 181 10.55 15.45 -2.47
CA VAL A 181 11.10 15.84 -1.18
C VAL A 181 12.20 14.84 -0.81
N ASP A 182 13.29 15.33 -0.30
CA ASP A 182 14.37 14.49 0.23
C ASP A 182 13.88 13.74 1.48
N ILE A 183 13.53 12.48 1.28
CA ILE A 183 12.95 11.60 2.32
C ILE A 183 14.00 11.27 3.40
N ASP A 184 15.29 11.31 3.10
CA ASP A 184 16.35 11.04 4.07
C ASP A 184 16.33 12.06 5.22
N ARG A 185 15.91 13.30 4.97
CA ARG A 185 15.73 14.31 6.02
C ARG A 185 14.61 13.92 6.99
N VAL A 186 13.58 13.25 6.52
CA VAL A 186 12.50 12.75 7.39
C VAL A 186 13.01 11.57 8.22
N HIS A 187 13.81 10.69 7.62
CA HIS A 187 14.50 9.63 8.34
C HIS A 187 15.41 10.15 9.46
N ASP A 188 16.25 11.13 9.14
CA ASP A 188 17.17 11.76 10.10
C ASP A 188 16.41 12.42 11.27
N TRP A 189 15.38 13.19 10.95
CA TRP A 189 14.56 13.85 11.96
C TRP A 189 13.82 12.83 12.85
N LEU A 190 13.21 11.78 12.28
CA LEU A 190 12.56 10.73 13.06
C LEU A 190 13.56 9.98 13.95
N ALA A 191 14.78 9.74 13.47
CA ALA A 191 15.81 9.09 14.26
C ALA A 191 16.28 9.94 15.46
N GLU A 192 16.22 11.29 15.36
CA GLU A 192 16.55 12.21 16.46
C GLU A 192 15.49 12.22 17.56
N ILE A 193 14.20 12.05 17.21
CA ILE A 193 13.10 12.14 18.18
C ILE A 193 12.58 10.79 18.66
N ALA A 194 12.94 9.70 18.00
CA ALA A 194 12.45 8.35 18.35
C ALA A 194 13.10 7.81 19.61
N ASP A 195 12.30 7.24 20.50
CA ASP A 195 12.77 6.48 21.67
C ASP A 195 13.41 5.14 21.30
N ARG A 196 12.94 4.56 20.17
CA ARG A 196 13.45 3.31 19.62
C ARG A 196 13.34 3.30 18.10
N VAL A 197 14.37 2.77 17.43
CA VAL A 197 14.35 2.49 15.99
C VAL A 197 14.48 0.99 15.77
N GLU A 198 13.60 0.44 14.95
CA GLU A 198 13.60 -0.97 14.56
C GLU A 198 13.80 -1.06 13.05
N HIS A 199 14.66 -1.98 12.64
CA HIS A 199 14.88 -2.31 11.23
C HIS A 199 14.11 -3.57 10.85
N ARG A 200 13.38 -3.53 9.74
CA ARG A 200 12.64 -4.67 9.18
C ARG A 200 13.28 -5.13 7.89
N GLU A 201 13.58 -6.41 7.76
CA GLU A 201 14.12 -7.00 6.54
C GLU A 201 13.18 -6.83 5.34
N MET A 202 11.86 -7.02 5.55
CA MET A 202 10.88 -6.79 4.49
C MET A 202 10.93 -5.33 4.01
N HIS A 203 11.30 -5.12 2.74
CA HIS A 203 11.48 -3.83 2.09
C HIS A 203 12.57 -2.94 2.72
N ASP A 204 13.47 -3.51 3.54
CA ASP A 204 14.53 -2.77 4.23
C ASP A 204 14.02 -1.53 5.00
N ARG A 205 12.84 -1.64 5.64
CA ARG A 205 12.15 -0.51 6.23
C ARG A 205 12.54 -0.24 7.66
N ARG A 206 12.55 1.05 8.05
CA ARG A 206 12.73 1.49 9.42
C ARG A 206 11.40 1.86 10.06
N ARG A 207 11.25 1.49 11.34
CA ARG A 207 10.16 1.88 12.22
C ARG A 207 10.71 2.70 13.36
N TYR A 208 10.02 3.77 13.66
CA TYR A 208 10.34 4.74 14.69
C TYR A 208 9.23 4.72 15.72
N TRP A 209 9.59 4.53 16.99
CA TRP A 209 8.66 4.53 18.10
C TRP A 209 8.84 5.84 18.89
N ILE A 210 7.76 6.60 19.09
CA ILE A 210 7.79 7.98 19.58
C ILE A 210 6.76 8.11 20.71
N GLY A 211 7.14 8.73 21.84
CA GLY A 211 6.24 9.03 22.94
C GLY A 211 5.90 7.85 23.85
N GLY A 212 6.67 6.76 23.79
CA GLY A 212 6.54 5.64 24.70
C GLY A 212 6.99 6.00 26.12
N ASP A 213 6.33 5.41 27.13
CA ASP A 213 6.76 5.58 28.55
C ASP A 213 8.05 4.82 28.89
N GLY A 214 8.62 4.09 27.92
CA GLY A 214 9.88 3.34 28.04
C GLY A 214 9.81 2.12 28.98
N THR A 215 8.63 1.75 29.48
CA THR A 215 8.47 0.69 30.49
C THR A 215 8.56 -0.71 29.91
N ASP A 216 8.18 -0.92 28.64
CA ASP A 216 8.39 -2.18 27.92
C ASP A 216 8.68 -1.93 26.44
N PRO A 217 9.97 -2.00 26.03
CA PRO A 217 10.35 -1.82 24.62
C PRO A 217 9.86 -2.95 23.70
N ALA A 218 9.30 -4.02 24.27
CA ALA A 218 8.73 -5.14 23.52
C ALA A 218 7.21 -5.03 23.37
N ALA A 219 6.56 -4.13 24.12
CA ALA A 219 5.12 -3.89 23.98
C ALA A 219 4.85 -3.16 22.65
N ASP A 220 4.03 -3.76 21.81
CA ASP A 220 3.57 -3.17 20.53
C ASP A 220 2.74 -1.88 20.71
N ASP A 221 2.41 -1.56 21.96
CA ASP A 221 1.50 -0.50 22.42
C ASP A 221 2.21 0.70 23.09
N ALA A 222 3.54 0.68 23.17
CA ALA A 222 4.29 1.75 23.82
C ALA A 222 4.56 2.92 22.85
N GLY A 223 3.67 3.90 22.80
CA GLY A 223 3.80 5.11 21.96
C GLY A 223 3.34 4.96 20.51
N GLY A 224 3.40 6.04 19.76
CA GLY A 224 3.10 6.05 18.34
C GLY A 224 4.19 5.37 17.52
N MET A 225 3.80 4.50 16.58
CA MET A 225 4.74 3.92 15.63
C MET A 225 4.63 4.61 14.28
N VAL A 226 5.77 5.09 13.78
CA VAL A 226 5.92 5.66 12.44
C VAL A 226 6.81 4.76 11.61
N GLU A 227 6.40 4.39 10.39
CA GLU A 227 7.26 3.71 9.42
C GLU A 227 7.35 4.50 8.12
N ILE A 228 8.48 4.40 7.42
CA ILE A 228 8.66 5.00 6.11
C ILE A 228 8.68 3.91 5.05
N VAL A 229 8.03 4.20 3.92
CA VAL A 229 8.04 3.40 2.70
C VAL A 229 8.71 4.25 1.63
N ASP A 230 9.96 3.98 1.34
CA ASP A 230 10.89 4.76 0.52
C ASP A 230 11.44 3.95 -0.66
N PRO A 231 10.63 3.69 -1.68
CA PRO A 231 11.03 2.82 -2.79
C PRO A 231 11.87 3.51 -3.87
N VAL A 232 11.95 4.86 -3.90
CA VAL A 232 12.57 5.59 -5.00
C VAL A 232 14.08 5.43 -4.93
N GLU A 233 14.67 4.97 -6.05
CA GLU A 233 16.10 4.67 -6.15
C GLU A 233 16.65 3.76 -5.02
N ASN A 234 15.76 3.06 -4.30
CA ASN A 234 16.12 2.17 -3.21
C ASN A 234 16.17 0.71 -3.71
N GLU A 235 17.34 0.28 -4.13
CA GLU A 235 17.58 -1.09 -4.60
C GLU A 235 17.29 -2.13 -3.53
N SER A 236 17.67 -1.87 -2.28
CA SER A 236 17.44 -2.76 -1.15
C SER A 236 15.95 -2.98 -0.89
N PHE A 237 15.14 -1.93 -0.96
CA PHE A 237 13.68 -2.01 -0.89
C PHE A 237 13.11 -2.91 -1.98
N CYS A 238 13.57 -2.72 -3.23
CA CYS A 238 13.11 -3.50 -4.38
C CYS A 238 13.55 -4.96 -4.32
N ALA A 239 14.79 -5.23 -3.92
CA ALA A 239 15.33 -6.58 -3.78
C ALA A 239 14.55 -7.40 -2.74
N ASN A 240 14.16 -6.78 -1.63
CA ASN A 240 13.41 -7.41 -0.54
C ASN A 240 11.87 -7.32 -0.68
N CYS A 241 11.37 -6.94 -1.85
CA CYS A 241 9.93 -6.84 -2.09
C CYS A 241 9.31 -8.19 -2.46
N GLY A 242 8.51 -8.79 -1.58
CA GLY A 242 7.79 -10.06 -1.78
C GLY A 242 6.40 -9.92 -2.42
N ARG A 243 6.06 -8.80 -3.09
CA ARG A 243 4.69 -8.54 -3.55
C ARG A 243 4.49 -8.85 -5.02
N VAL A 244 3.34 -9.42 -5.35
CA VAL A 244 2.73 -9.43 -6.69
C VAL A 244 1.41 -8.69 -6.63
N ARG A 245 0.87 -8.28 -7.76
CA ARG A 245 -0.38 -7.52 -7.84
C ARG A 245 -1.30 -8.07 -8.89
N VAL A 246 -2.59 -7.87 -8.65
CA VAL A 246 -3.65 -8.14 -9.62
C VAL A 246 -4.40 -6.83 -9.85
N THR A 247 -4.53 -6.45 -11.10
CA THR A 247 -5.29 -5.26 -11.50
C THR A 247 -6.80 -5.52 -11.40
N HIS A 248 -7.60 -4.46 -11.35
CA HIS A 248 -9.06 -4.56 -11.30
C HIS A 248 -9.66 -5.39 -12.46
N ASP A 249 -9.02 -5.36 -13.62
CA ASP A 249 -9.43 -6.08 -14.85
C ASP A 249 -8.78 -7.47 -14.99
N GLY A 250 -8.19 -8.00 -13.90
CA GLY A 250 -7.67 -9.38 -13.84
C GLY A 250 -6.34 -9.61 -14.53
N LYS A 251 -5.44 -8.63 -14.51
CA LYS A 251 -4.06 -8.84 -14.97
C LYS A 251 -3.11 -8.97 -13.80
N LEU A 252 -2.30 -10.01 -13.81
CA LEU A 252 -1.22 -10.23 -12.85
C LEU A 252 0.00 -9.43 -13.27
N LYS A 253 0.67 -8.76 -12.31
CA LYS A 253 1.91 -8.01 -12.49
C LYS A 253 2.91 -8.29 -11.37
N GLY A 254 4.18 -8.42 -11.73
CA GLY A 254 5.25 -8.71 -10.80
C GLY A 254 5.74 -7.49 -10.01
N CYS A 255 5.59 -6.29 -10.54
CA CYS A 255 6.01 -5.04 -9.92
C CYS A 255 4.93 -3.97 -10.02
N LEU A 256 4.82 -3.10 -8.99
CA LEU A 256 3.90 -1.97 -8.97
C LEU A 256 4.10 -1.04 -10.16
N ASN A 257 5.35 -0.66 -10.39
CA ASN A 257 5.71 0.41 -11.33
C ASN A 257 5.90 -0.07 -12.78
N ARG A 258 5.81 -1.39 -13.03
CA ARG A 258 5.94 -1.96 -14.38
C ARG A 258 4.58 -2.25 -15.00
N THR A 259 4.43 -1.92 -16.27
CA THR A 259 3.23 -2.21 -17.08
C THR A 259 3.53 -3.10 -18.28
N ASP A 260 4.80 -3.40 -18.53
CA ASP A 260 5.29 -4.23 -19.64
C ASP A 260 5.17 -5.75 -19.36
N ASP A 261 4.99 -6.15 -18.08
CA ASP A 261 4.91 -7.54 -17.64
C ASP A 261 3.47 -8.01 -17.30
N LEU A 262 2.45 -7.26 -17.69
CA LEU A 262 1.05 -7.57 -17.42
C LEU A 262 0.62 -8.88 -18.11
N ARG A 263 0.05 -9.80 -17.31
CA ARG A 263 -0.44 -11.12 -17.78
C ARG A 263 -1.92 -11.26 -17.47
N SER A 264 -2.75 -11.25 -18.51
CA SER A 264 -4.20 -11.42 -18.33
C SER A 264 -4.50 -12.82 -17.79
N MET A 265 -5.32 -12.86 -16.73
CA MET A 265 -5.81 -14.13 -16.15
C MET A 265 -7.26 -14.44 -16.55
N GLY A 266 -8.03 -13.44 -17.00
CA GLY A 266 -9.36 -13.52 -17.58
C GLY A 266 -10.14 -14.80 -17.26
N GLU A 267 -10.49 -15.56 -18.29
CA GLU A 267 -11.22 -16.82 -18.20
C GLU A 267 -10.31 -18.05 -17.92
N MET A 268 -9.09 -17.84 -17.38
CA MET A 268 -8.16 -18.93 -17.12
C MET A 268 -8.73 -19.95 -16.12
N THR A 269 -8.45 -21.20 -16.39
CA THR A 269 -8.66 -22.30 -15.43
C THR A 269 -7.65 -22.22 -14.29
N ARG A 270 -7.93 -22.87 -13.17
CA ARG A 270 -7.01 -22.91 -12.01
C ARG A 270 -5.58 -23.39 -12.36
N PRO A 271 -5.36 -24.43 -13.20
CA PRO A 271 -4.02 -24.80 -13.65
C PRO A 271 -3.29 -23.70 -14.45
N GLU A 272 -4.01 -22.97 -15.31
CA GLU A 272 -3.45 -21.88 -16.10
C GLU A 272 -3.06 -20.69 -15.21
N ILE A 273 -3.92 -20.31 -14.24
CA ILE A 273 -3.59 -19.27 -13.23
C ILE A 273 -2.33 -19.67 -12.46
N ARG A 274 -2.24 -20.94 -12.03
CA ARG A 274 -1.07 -21.46 -11.31
C ARG A 274 0.21 -21.32 -12.11
N GLU A 275 0.20 -21.67 -13.39
CA GLU A 275 1.38 -21.54 -14.24
C GLU A 275 1.73 -20.07 -14.49
N THR A 276 0.73 -19.23 -14.76
CA THR A 276 0.92 -17.77 -14.93
C THR A 276 1.50 -17.13 -13.66
N PHE A 277 1.00 -17.52 -12.48
CA PHE A 277 1.54 -17.04 -11.20
C PHE A 277 3.01 -17.42 -11.03
N ARG A 278 3.34 -18.72 -11.24
CA ARG A 278 4.73 -19.22 -11.15
C ARG A 278 5.67 -18.48 -12.09
N GLU A 279 5.27 -18.30 -13.35
CA GLU A 279 6.06 -17.59 -14.34
C GLU A 279 6.26 -16.12 -13.99
N THR A 280 5.21 -15.45 -13.48
CA THR A 280 5.29 -14.04 -13.08
C THR A 280 6.26 -13.85 -11.93
N VAL A 281 6.21 -14.72 -10.92
CA VAL A 281 7.15 -14.68 -9.78
C VAL A 281 8.58 -14.99 -10.23
N ALA A 282 8.77 -16.04 -11.04
CA ALA A 282 10.08 -16.47 -11.50
C ALA A 282 10.78 -15.45 -12.43
N LYS A 283 9.99 -14.68 -13.19
CA LYS A 283 10.49 -13.68 -14.14
C LYS A 283 10.35 -12.25 -13.62
N ARG A 284 10.07 -12.10 -12.34
CA ARG A 284 9.88 -10.80 -11.73
C ARG A 284 11.16 -10.00 -11.75
N VAL A 285 11.08 -8.77 -12.27
CA VAL A 285 12.17 -7.80 -12.27
C VAL A 285 11.72 -6.56 -11.51
N PRO A 286 12.46 -6.13 -10.49
CA PRO A 286 12.20 -4.86 -9.79
C PRO A 286 12.29 -3.66 -10.75
N TYR A 287 11.63 -2.56 -10.38
CA TYR A 287 11.68 -1.32 -11.16
C TYR A 287 12.96 -0.52 -10.89
N TYR A 288 13.33 -0.40 -9.60
CA TYR A 288 14.55 0.28 -9.20
C TYR A 288 15.68 -0.72 -8.98
N GLY A 289 16.91 -0.31 -9.36
CA GLY A 289 18.11 -1.12 -9.30
C GLY A 289 18.71 -1.38 -10.69
N GLU A 290 19.89 -1.97 -10.75
CA GLU A 290 20.61 -2.28 -11.98
C GLU A 290 20.09 -3.53 -12.73
N TYR A 291 18.82 -3.88 -12.52
CA TYR A 291 18.20 -5.07 -13.12
C TYR A 291 17.87 -4.92 -14.60
N LEU A 292 17.76 -3.69 -15.07
CA LEU A 292 17.43 -3.36 -16.45
C LEU A 292 18.47 -2.43 -17.03
N VAL A 293 18.75 -2.61 -18.32
CA VAL A 293 19.54 -1.67 -19.16
C VAL A 293 18.65 -1.11 -20.24
N GLU A 294 18.81 0.17 -20.52
CA GLU A 294 18.14 0.81 -21.65
C GLU A 294 18.88 0.49 -22.94
N THR A 295 18.15 -0.03 -23.92
CA THR A 295 18.65 -0.34 -25.27
C THR A 295 17.87 0.45 -26.32
N ASP A 296 18.29 0.42 -27.55
CA ASP A 296 17.61 1.10 -28.70
C ASP A 296 16.18 0.52 -28.91
N ASP A 297 15.92 -0.72 -28.44
CA ASP A 297 14.64 -1.40 -28.58
C ASP A 297 13.78 -1.31 -27.28
N GLY A 298 14.24 -0.59 -26.24
CA GLY A 298 13.59 -0.42 -24.94
C GLY A 298 14.41 -0.99 -23.78
N TRP A 299 13.73 -1.27 -22.67
CA TRP A 299 14.38 -1.81 -21.48
C TRP A 299 14.51 -3.33 -21.58
N GLU A 300 15.74 -3.84 -21.42
CA GLU A 300 16.06 -5.27 -21.39
C GLU A 300 16.66 -5.67 -20.03
N LEU A 301 16.60 -6.97 -19.73
CA LEU A 301 17.27 -7.50 -18.53
C LEU A 301 18.77 -7.26 -18.63
N ASN A 302 19.36 -6.80 -17.54
CA ASN A 302 20.80 -6.67 -17.41
C ASN A 302 21.41 -8.07 -17.19
N ASP A 303 22.00 -8.64 -18.22
CA ASP A 303 22.64 -9.96 -18.15
C ASP A 303 23.84 -10.01 -17.17
N ASP A 304 24.44 -8.85 -16.87
CA ASP A 304 25.55 -8.72 -15.92
C ASP A 304 25.04 -8.63 -14.47
N TYR A 305 23.71 -8.47 -14.25
CA TYR A 305 23.14 -8.45 -12.93
C TYR A 305 23.10 -9.86 -12.34
N VAL A 306 23.99 -10.08 -11.39
CA VAL A 306 23.96 -11.29 -10.55
C VAL A 306 23.11 -10.97 -9.33
N ALA A 307 21.90 -11.49 -9.30
CA ALA A 307 21.08 -11.42 -8.09
C ALA A 307 21.91 -11.88 -6.89
N SER A 308 22.06 -11.05 -5.89
CA SER A 308 22.64 -11.48 -4.63
C SER A 308 21.86 -12.72 -4.17
N PRO A 309 22.50 -13.84 -3.84
CA PRO A 309 21.78 -15.01 -3.38
C PRO A 309 20.93 -14.59 -2.18
N THR A 310 19.61 -14.71 -2.32
CA THR A 310 18.71 -14.61 -1.19
C THR A 310 19.25 -15.53 -0.12
N ALA A 311 19.54 -14.99 1.07
CA ALA A 311 19.94 -15.78 2.21
C ALA A 311 18.91 -16.89 2.42
N GLU A 312 19.38 -18.16 2.38
CA GLU A 312 18.59 -19.35 2.67
C GLU A 312 18.04 -19.32 4.10
#